data_28054525c1355a051ee7209f143e8025
#
_entry.id   28054525c1355a051ee7209f143e8025
#
_cell.length_a   1.000
_cell.length_b   1.000
_cell.length_c   1.000
_cell.angle_alpha   90.00
_cell.angle_beta   90.00
_cell.angle_gamma   90.00
#
_symmetry.space_group_name_H-M   'P 1'
#
loop_
_entity.id
_entity.type
_entity.pdbx_description
1 polymer ?
#
loop_
_entity_poly.entity_id
_entity_poly.type
_entity_poly.pdbx_seq_one_letter_code
_entity_poly.pdbx_strand_id
1 'polypeptide(L)'
;MNKLFLTTLCALVTTIASAQFSVTTTVNEVEEAGETTYNLTDKIGVLYEVDEKLTIGLTRDGEENYELFGRYDVYMENLWATCIYNVSDAEGEMMDKMELGLGYSFKVWKELCIDPYYVMPIKENETGEREGKFNLGLSYKF
;
A
#
# COMPACT_ATOMS: atom_id res chain seq x y z
N MET A 1 14.86 24.71 -20.02
CA MET A 1 14.03 23.55 -19.68
C MET A 1 14.82 22.33 -19.21
N ASN A 2 15.85 21.96 -19.91
CA ASN A 2 16.64 20.76 -19.56
C ASN A 2 17.39 20.85 -18.22
N LYS A 3 17.81 22.03 -17.81
CA LYS A 3 18.50 22.23 -16.51
C LYS A 3 17.57 22.08 -15.31
N LEU A 4 16.31 22.54 -15.43
CA LEU A 4 15.31 22.42 -14.36
C LEU A 4 14.90 20.96 -14.18
N PHE A 5 14.70 20.25 -15.29
CA PHE A 5 14.37 18.84 -15.29
C PHE A 5 15.50 17.99 -14.68
N LEU A 6 16.73 18.30 -15.05
CA LEU A 6 17.91 17.60 -14.51
C LEU A 6 18.10 17.86 -13.02
N THR A 7 17.88 19.11 -12.57
CA THR A 7 17.97 19.46 -11.14
C THR A 7 16.88 18.78 -10.32
N THR A 8 15.66 18.71 -10.85
CA THR A 8 14.55 18.02 -10.20
C THR A 8 14.79 16.52 -10.15
N LEU A 9 15.33 15.94 -11.24
CA LEU A 9 15.69 14.52 -11.28
C LEU A 9 16.83 14.20 -10.30
N CYS A 10 17.86 15.05 -10.21
CA CYS A 10 18.94 14.88 -9.24
C CYS A 10 18.44 15.03 -7.79
N ALA A 11 17.54 15.97 -7.52
CA ALA A 11 16.92 16.13 -6.21
C ALA A 11 16.06 14.89 -5.84
N LEU A 12 15.34 14.32 -6.80
CA LEU A 12 14.60 13.07 -6.59
C LEU A 12 15.55 11.90 -6.30
N VAL A 13 16.64 11.77 -7.05
CA VAL A 13 17.64 10.72 -6.84
C VAL A 13 18.36 10.86 -5.49
N THR A 14 18.63 12.08 -5.05
CA THR A 14 19.26 12.30 -3.74
C THR A 14 18.31 12.03 -2.56
N THR A 15 17.00 12.25 -2.73
CA THR A 15 16.00 11.86 -1.74
C THR A 15 15.82 10.33 -1.67
N ILE A 16 15.97 9.64 -2.79
CA ILE A 16 15.97 8.16 -2.84
C ILE A 16 17.20 7.59 -2.09
N ALA A 17 18.34 8.25 -2.16
CA ALA A 17 19.57 7.80 -1.50
C ALA A 17 19.55 7.91 0.02
N SER A 18 18.56 8.55 0.64
CA SER A 18 18.45 8.72 2.08
C SER A 18 17.71 7.61 2.84
N ALA A 19 17.60 6.42 2.27
CA ALA A 19 17.22 5.16 2.93
C ALA A 19 15.79 5.10 3.57
N GLN A 20 14.84 5.83 3.03
CA GLN A 20 13.46 5.84 3.54
C GLN A 20 12.45 5.20 2.58
N PHE A 21 12.93 4.45 1.61
CA PHE A 21 12.09 3.77 0.64
C PHE A 21 11.99 2.28 0.92
N SER A 22 10.80 1.76 0.73
CA SER A 22 10.52 0.33 0.75
C SER A 22 9.73 -0.05 -0.51
N VAL A 23 9.93 -1.25 -0.98
CA VAL A 23 9.07 -1.86 -2.00
C VAL A 23 8.09 -2.77 -1.30
N THR A 24 6.83 -2.72 -1.70
CA THR A 24 5.77 -3.57 -1.16
C THR A 24 5.06 -4.34 -2.24
N THR A 25 4.58 -5.52 -1.91
CA THR A 25 3.70 -6.31 -2.75
C THR A 25 2.61 -6.93 -1.89
N THR A 26 1.45 -7.20 -2.47
CA THR A 26 0.34 -7.88 -1.79
C THR A 26 0.17 -9.27 -2.37
N VAL A 27 0.00 -10.25 -1.50
CA VAL A 27 -0.29 -11.63 -1.88
C VAL A 27 -1.76 -11.74 -2.20
N ASN A 28 -2.09 -11.98 -3.46
CA ASN A 28 -3.45 -12.22 -3.91
C ASN A 28 -3.72 -13.72 -4.05
N GLU A 29 -4.84 -14.15 -3.53
CA GLU A 29 -5.35 -15.50 -3.66
C GLU A 29 -6.24 -15.56 -4.92
N VAL A 30 -5.90 -16.44 -5.84
CA VAL A 30 -6.66 -16.68 -7.07
C VAL A 30 -7.17 -18.11 -7.05
N GLU A 31 -8.48 -18.26 -7.06
CA GLU A 31 -9.15 -19.55 -7.19
C GLU A 31 -9.54 -19.79 -8.66
N GLU A 32 -8.90 -20.74 -9.30
CA GLU A 32 -9.27 -21.19 -10.64
C GLU A 32 -9.46 -22.73 -10.63
N ALA A 33 -10.60 -23.17 -11.14
CA ALA A 33 -10.92 -24.60 -11.33
C ALA A 33 -10.75 -25.47 -10.07
N GLY A 34 -10.98 -24.92 -8.88
CA GLY A 34 -10.84 -25.60 -7.60
C GLY A 34 -9.41 -25.68 -7.06
N GLU A 35 -8.46 -25.04 -7.73
CA GLU A 35 -7.10 -24.86 -7.23
C GLU A 35 -6.89 -23.43 -6.74
N THR A 36 -6.30 -23.29 -5.57
CA THR A 36 -5.91 -21.99 -5.01
C THR A 36 -4.46 -21.70 -5.37
N THR A 37 -4.24 -20.60 -6.08
CA THR A 37 -2.89 -20.09 -6.38
C THR A 37 -2.67 -18.73 -5.74
N TYR A 38 -1.44 -18.46 -5.36
CA TYR A 38 -1.06 -17.17 -4.78
C TYR A 38 -0.24 -16.37 -5.77
N ASN A 39 -0.66 -15.15 -6.03
CA ASN A 39 0.05 -14.23 -6.91
C ASN A 39 0.69 -13.11 -6.09
N LEU A 40 2.00 -12.92 -6.27
CA LEU A 40 2.80 -11.91 -5.58
C LEU A 40 3.04 -10.65 -6.41
N THR A 41 2.72 -10.68 -7.68
CA THR A 41 3.10 -9.61 -8.62
C THR A 41 1.95 -8.75 -9.10
N ASP A 42 0.72 -9.11 -8.75
CA ASP A 42 -0.46 -8.37 -9.20
C ASP A 42 -0.55 -6.97 -8.61
N LYS A 43 0.02 -6.76 -7.44
CA LYS A 43 -0.02 -5.49 -6.75
C LYS A 43 1.34 -5.14 -6.17
N ILE A 44 2.03 -4.25 -6.85
CA ILE A 44 3.38 -3.80 -6.48
C ILE A 44 3.33 -2.33 -6.14
N GLY A 45 4.06 -1.93 -5.14
CA GLY A 45 4.09 -0.54 -4.71
C GLY A 45 5.41 -0.10 -4.09
N VAL A 46 5.46 1.18 -3.86
CA VAL A 46 6.59 1.86 -3.22
C VAL A 46 6.08 2.60 -1.99
N LEU A 47 6.80 2.47 -0.90
CA LEU A 47 6.56 3.14 0.37
C LEU A 47 7.65 4.19 0.62
N TYR A 48 7.26 5.30 1.19
CA TYR A 48 8.17 6.35 1.64
C TYR A 48 7.86 6.72 3.10
N GLU A 49 8.86 6.59 3.97
CA GLU A 49 8.76 7.04 5.36
C GLU A 49 8.91 8.56 5.43
N VAL A 50 7.82 9.25 5.75
CA VAL A 50 7.81 10.72 5.90
C VAL A 50 8.45 11.12 7.23
N ASP A 51 8.12 10.39 8.28
CA ASP A 51 8.71 10.50 9.61
C ASP A 51 8.68 9.14 10.33
N GLU A 52 9.04 9.11 11.61
CA GLU A 52 9.11 7.88 12.41
C GLU A 52 7.77 7.12 12.52
N LYS A 53 6.66 7.79 12.28
CA LYS A 53 5.31 7.22 12.46
C LYS A 53 4.47 7.21 11.20
N LEU A 54 4.79 8.04 10.22
CA LEU A 54 4.00 8.21 9.01
C LEU A 54 4.74 7.68 7.79
N THR A 55 4.12 6.73 7.12
CA THR A 55 4.57 6.20 5.83
C THR A 55 3.48 6.43 4.80
N ILE A 56 3.85 6.93 3.64
CA ILE A 56 2.95 7.06 2.49
C ILE A 56 3.38 6.10 1.39
N GLY A 57 2.45 5.67 0.58
CA GLY A 57 2.74 4.72 -0.50
C GLY A 57 1.83 4.84 -1.69
N LEU A 58 2.31 4.29 -2.78
CA LEU A 58 1.58 4.13 -4.03
C LEU A 58 1.74 2.70 -4.51
N THR A 59 0.64 2.04 -4.76
CA THR A 59 0.62 0.70 -5.36
C THR A 59 -0.07 0.72 -6.72
N ARG A 60 0.33 -0.20 -7.57
CA ARG A 60 -0.29 -0.46 -8.87
C ARG A 60 -0.68 -1.93 -8.95
N ASP A 61 -1.90 -2.21 -9.37
CA ASP A 61 -2.34 -3.58 -9.65
C ASP A 61 -2.14 -3.97 -11.12
N GLY A 62 -2.40 -5.23 -11.46
CA GLY A 62 -2.27 -5.75 -12.81
C GLY A 62 -3.25 -5.18 -13.83
N GLU A 63 -4.30 -4.53 -13.39
CA GLU A 63 -5.32 -3.88 -14.23
C GLU A 63 -5.08 -2.38 -14.43
N GLU A 64 -3.88 -1.90 -14.10
CA GLU A 64 -3.47 -0.50 -14.17
C GLU A 64 -4.19 0.45 -13.21
N ASN A 65 -4.81 -0.07 -12.15
CA ASN A 65 -5.34 0.74 -11.08
C ASN A 65 -4.25 1.14 -10.09
N TYR A 66 -4.36 2.34 -9.58
CA TYR A 66 -3.43 2.88 -8.59
C TYR A 66 -4.14 3.06 -7.26
N GLU A 67 -3.44 2.78 -6.18
CA GLU A 67 -3.88 3.07 -4.83
C GLU A 67 -2.86 3.95 -4.13
N LEU A 68 -3.32 5.07 -3.59
CA LEU A 68 -2.57 5.87 -2.63
C LEU A 68 -2.92 5.39 -1.24
N PHE A 69 -1.94 5.23 -0.39
CA PHE A 69 -2.19 4.88 1.00
C PHE A 69 -1.23 5.54 1.97
N GLY A 70 -1.73 5.75 3.17
CA GLY A 70 -0.94 6.19 4.31
C GLY A 70 -1.00 5.17 5.43
N ARG A 71 0.10 4.94 6.11
CA ARG A 71 0.20 4.14 7.32
C ARG A 71 0.69 5.02 8.47
N TYR A 72 0.04 4.93 9.59
CA TYR A 72 0.42 5.64 10.81
C TYR A 72 0.56 4.67 11.98
N ASP A 73 1.71 4.67 12.62
CA ASP A 73 1.97 3.83 13.79
C ASP A 73 1.19 4.34 15.00
N VAL A 74 0.24 3.53 15.48
CA VAL A 74 -0.77 3.99 16.45
C VAL A 74 -0.41 3.72 17.91
N TYR A 75 0.20 2.58 18.20
CA TYR A 75 0.48 2.18 19.59
C TYR A 75 1.89 1.65 19.80
N MET A 76 2.35 0.81 18.91
CA MET A 76 3.69 0.21 18.88
C MET A 76 4.32 0.50 17.53
N GLU A 77 5.64 0.40 17.43
CA GLU A 77 6.35 0.64 16.17
C GLU A 77 5.88 -0.19 14.99
N ASN A 78 5.27 -1.34 15.23
CA ASN A 78 4.85 -2.27 14.19
C ASN A 78 3.34 -2.36 13.98
N LEU A 79 2.54 -1.75 14.85
CA LEU A 79 1.09 -1.69 14.71
C LEU A 79 0.71 -0.37 14.06
N TRP A 80 0.06 -0.44 12.91
CA TRP A 80 -0.28 0.76 12.13
C TRP A 80 -1.73 0.76 11.68
N ALA A 81 -2.31 1.96 11.64
CA ALA A 81 -3.54 2.23 10.94
C ALA A 81 -3.25 2.64 9.51
N THR A 82 -4.09 2.27 8.57
CA THR A 82 -3.95 2.65 7.17
C THR A 82 -5.22 3.27 6.62
N CYS A 83 -5.03 4.23 5.73
CA CYS A 83 -6.08 4.79 4.89
C CYS A 83 -5.67 4.59 3.44
N ILE A 84 -6.52 3.93 2.67
CA ILE A 84 -6.27 3.60 1.26
C ILE A 84 -7.27 4.37 0.40
N TYR A 85 -6.76 5.02 -0.63
CA TYR A 85 -7.56 5.71 -1.64
C TYR A 85 -7.32 5.08 -3.02
N ASN A 86 -8.37 4.54 -3.61
CA ASN A 86 -8.32 3.95 -4.95
C ASN A 86 -8.43 5.05 -6.01
N VAL A 87 -7.34 5.28 -6.73
CA VAL A 87 -7.27 6.23 -7.83
C VAL A 87 -7.66 5.50 -9.13
N SER A 88 -8.92 5.20 -9.28
CA SER A 88 -9.47 4.65 -10.52
C SER A 88 -10.32 5.71 -11.24
N ASP A 89 -10.42 5.62 -12.56
CA ASP A 89 -11.26 6.51 -13.37
C ASP A 89 -12.77 6.25 -13.19
N ALA A 90 -13.13 5.34 -12.29
CA ALA A 90 -14.53 5.06 -11.99
C ALA A 90 -15.22 6.30 -11.42
N GLU A 91 -16.37 6.63 -11.96
CA GLU A 91 -17.22 7.69 -11.44
C GLU A 91 -17.66 7.36 -10.01
N GLY A 92 -17.61 8.34 -9.13
CA GLY A 92 -18.02 8.19 -7.74
C GLY A 92 -17.41 9.27 -6.85
N GLU A 93 -17.97 9.40 -5.66
CA GLU A 93 -17.45 10.32 -4.66
C GLU A 93 -16.12 9.81 -4.07
N MET A 94 -15.30 10.71 -3.56
CA MET A 94 -14.01 10.38 -2.95
C MET A 94 -14.13 9.35 -1.84
N MET A 95 -15.16 9.45 -0.99
CA MET A 95 -15.39 8.52 0.12
C MET A 95 -15.75 7.10 -0.33
N ASP A 96 -16.32 6.95 -1.52
CA ASP A 96 -16.68 5.65 -2.10
C ASP A 96 -15.45 4.80 -2.44
N LYS A 97 -14.30 5.45 -2.58
CA LYS A 97 -13.02 4.86 -2.98
C LYS A 97 -12.02 4.73 -1.84
N MET A 98 -12.43 5.08 -0.63
CA MET A 98 -11.56 5.05 0.55
C MET A 98 -11.82 3.83 1.43
N GLU A 99 -10.76 3.26 1.93
CA GLU A 99 -10.77 2.15 2.88
C GLU A 99 -9.91 2.50 4.10
N LEU A 100 -10.35 2.07 5.26
CA LEU A 100 -9.60 2.19 6.50
C LEU A 100 -9.21 0.80 7.02
N GLY A 101 -8.06 0.70 7.61
CA GLY A 101 -7.59 -0.58 8.10
C GLY A 101 -6.59 -0.50 9.24
N LEU A 102 -6.28 -1.66 9.74
CA LEU A 102 -5.24 -1.91 10.74
C LEU A 102 -4.34 -3.04 10.27
N GLY A 103 -3.07 -2.89 10.49
CA GLY A 103 -2.08 -3.89 10.13
C GLY A 103 -0.94 -3.96 11.14
N TYR A 104 -0.17 -5.02 11.00
CA TYR A 104 1.02 -5.26 11.80
C TYR A 104 2.15 -5.73 10.91
N SER A 105 3.36 -5.23 11.14
CA SER A 105 4.56 -5.61 10.39
C SER A 105 5.43 -6.55 11.20
N PHE A 106 5.63 -7.76 10.68
CA PHE A 106 6.55 -8.75 11.26
C PHE A 106 7.85 -8.77 10.48
N LYS A 107 8.94 -8.39 11.10
CA LYS A 107 10.27 -8.51 10.51
C LYS A 107 10.71 -9.98 10.53
N VAL A 108 10.88 -10.56 9.35
CA VAL A 108 11.19 -12.00 9.20
C VAL A 108 12.63 -12.27 8.79
N TRP A 109 13.26 -11.39 8.03
CA TRP A 109 14.65 -11.53 7.60
C TRP A 109 15.22 -10.20 7.15
N LYS A 110 16.33 -9.74 7.76
CA LYS A 110 16.93 -8.45 7.47
C LYS A 110 15.89 -7.32 7.46
N GLU A 111 15.68 -6.69 6.32
CA GLU A 111 14.70 -5.62 6.12
C GLU A 111 13.39 -6.10 5.46
N LEU A 112 13.21 -7.43 5.35
CA LEU A 112 12.00 -8.05 4.84
C LEU A 112 10.95 -8.19 5.94
N CYS A 113 9.78 -7.64 5.70
CA CYS A 113 8.64 -7.73 6.60
C CYS A 113 7.46 -8.46 5.95
N ILE A 114 6.70 -9.17 6.75
CA ILE A 114 5.36 -9.67 6.42
C ILE A 114 4.35 -8.72 7.07
N ASP A 115 3.44 -8.17 6.29
CA ASP A 115 2.50 -7.14 6.69
C ASP A 115 1.04 -7.63 6.57
N PRO A 116 0.54 -8.46 7.50
CA PRO A 116 -0.88 -8.77 7.54
C PRO A 116 -1.69 -7.53 7.92
N TYR A 117 -2.76 -7.27 7.19
CA TYR A 117 -3.64 -6.14 7.47
C TYR A 117 -5.08 -6.42 7.08
N TYR A 118 -5.98 -5.79 7.81
CA TYR A 118 -7.42 -5.86 7.58
C TYR A 118 -7.92 -4.48 7.20
N VAL A 119 -8.65 -4.37 6.11
CA VAL A 119 -9.24 -3.13 5.60
C VAL A 119 -10.73 -3.24 5.44
N MET A 120 -11.40 -2.14 5.64
CA MET A 120 -12.85 -2.01 5.54
C MET A 120 -13.17 -0.75 4.75
N PRO A 121 -14.07 -0.82 3.74
CA PRO A 121 -14.48 0.38 3.02
C PRO A 121 -15.24 1.33 3.94
N ILE A 122 -15.08 2.63 3.73
CA ILE A 122 -15.82 3.65 4.47
C ILE A 122 -17.30 3.64 4.08
N LYS A 123 -17.58 3.41 2.79
CA LYS A 123 -18.95 3.31 2.28
C LYS A 123 -19.53 1.92 2.52
N GLU A 124 -20.77 1.91 3.00
CA GLU A 124 -21.59 0.70 3.09
C GLU A 124 -22.02 0.22 1.68
N ASN A 125 -22.13 -1.09 1.52
CA ASN A 125 -22.68 -1.65 0.29
C ASN A 125 -24.20 -1.41 0.19
N GLU A 126 -24.84 -1.86 -0.89
CA GLU A 126 -26.28 -1.67 -1.12
C GLU A 126 -27.17 -2.29 -0.05
N THR A 127 -26.67 -3.27 0.70
CA THR A 127 -27.37 -3.92 1.82
C THR A 127 -27.11 -3.26 3.19
N GLY A 128 -26.34 -2.18 3.24
CA GLY A 128 -25.96 -1.48 4.48
C GLY A 128 -24.84 -2.14 5.26
N GLU A 129 -24.16 -3.12 4.68
CA GLU A 129 -23.04 -3.81 5.29
C GLU A 129 -21.71 -3.32 4.72
N ARG A 130 -20.67 -3.39 5.54
CA ARG A 130 -19.28 -3.13 5.15
C ARG A 130 -18.52 -4.44 5.10
N GLU A 131 -18.10 -4.82 3.90
CA GLU A 131 -17.29 -6.02 3.73
C GLU A 131 -15.81 -5.69 3.89
N GLY A 132 -15.25 -6.11 5.02
CA GLY A 132 -13.81 -6.02 5.25
C GLY A 132 -13.06 -7.14 4.53
N LYS A 133 -11.78 -6.86 4.23
CA LYS A 133 -10.86 -7.82 3.62
C LYS A 133 -9.61 -7.96 4.46
N PHE A 134 -9.18 -9.20 4.62
CA PHE A 134 -7.86 -9.52 5.14
C PHE A 134 -6.86 -9.61 3.98
N ASN A 135 -5.74 -8.91 4.10
CA ASN A 135 -4.68 -8.91 3.11
C ASN A 135 -3.35 -9.30 3.75
N LEU A 136 -2.50 -9.89 2.97
CA LEU A 136 -1.13 -10.20 3.36
C LEU A 136 -0.17 -9.45 2.43
N GLY A 137 0.56 -8.51 2.99
CA GLY A 137 1.60 -7.76 2.30
C GLY A 137 2.99 -8.31 2.59
N LEU A 138 3.90 -8.03 1.69
CA LEU A 138 5.33 -8.19 1.89
C LEU A 138 6.01 -6.85 1.61
N SER A 139 6.93 -6.42 2.45
CA SER A 139 7.67 -5.19 2.24
C SER A 139 9.16 -5.38 2.50
N TYR A 140 9.98 -4.71 1.71
CA TYR A 140 11.43 -4.69 1.86
C TYR A 140 11.93 -3.26 1.89
N LYS A 141 12.63 -2.91 2.95
CA LYS A 141 13.24 -1.59 3.13
C LYS A 141 14.67 -1.58 2.60
N PHE A 142 14.96 -0.58 1.80
CA PHE A 142 16.32 -0.35 1.28
C PHE A 142 17.19 0.43 2.24
#